data_42ecffe9136d92d11364bf1c4186b167
#
_entry.id   42ecffe9136d92d11364bf1c4186b167
#
_cell.length_a   1.000
_cell.length_b   1.000
_cell.length_c   1.000
_cell.angle_alpha   90.00
_cell.angle_beta   90.00
_cell.angle_gamma   90.00
#
_symmetry.space_group_name_H-M   'P 1'
#
loop_
_entity.id
_entity.type
_entity.pdbx_description
1 polymer ?
#
loop_
_entity_poly.entity_id
_entity_poly.type
_entity_poly.pdbx_seq_one_letter_code
_entity_poly.pdbx_strand_id
1 'polypeptide(L)'
;MTQFKSLFNIGFEFFDAEGSAMTDPNSYLAATPLDMVRQFSRIMDTPLDREYRQNSAIDRLRLRLLQEEFDEVCAAEDDENLLKELADLAYVTFLYAATFGWDLDEAIRRVHASNMSKLGPDGKPVYRDDGKVLKGKNYQAPDLSDLVCD
;
A
#
# COMPACT_ATOMS: atom_id res chain seq x y z
N MET A 1 -13.54 8.69 14.76
CA MET A 1 -12.71 9.16 15.90
C MET A 1 -12.93 8.38 17.20
N THR A 2 -14.09 7.79 17.45
CA THR A 2 -14.44 7.16 18.74
C THR A 2 -13.87 5.74 18.92
N GLN A 3 -13.69 4.96 17.87
CA GLN A 3 -13.21 3.57 17.98
C GLN A 3 -11.71 3.47 18.29
N PHE A 4 -10.87 4.36 17.78
CA PHE A 4 -9.42 4.31 18.03
C PHE A 4 -9.03 4.67 19.48
N LYS A 5 -9.79 5.57 20.15
CA LYS A 5 -9.60 5.79 21.59
C LYS A 5 -9.86 4.55 22.43
N SER A 6 -10.67 3.61 21.94
CA SER A 6 -10.96 2.35 22.63
C SER A 6 -9.80 1.36 22.62
N LEU A 7 -8.99 1.34 21.56
CA LEU A 7 -7.81 0.43 21.44
C LEU A 7 -6.71 0.81 22.45
N PHE A 8 -6.49 2.11 22.70
CA PHE A 8 -5.57 2.57 23.74
C PHE A 8 -6.04 2.22 25.16
N ASN A 9 -7.35 2.18 25.39
CA ASN A 9 -7.93 1.84 26.70
C ASN A 9 -7.83 0.34 27.04
N ILE A 10 -7.51 -0.53 26.08
CA ILE A 10 -7.29 -1.98 26.32
C ILE A 10 -5.80 -2.34 26.46
N GLY A 11 -4.92 -1.34 26.65
CA GLY A 11 -3.49 -1.57 26.90
C GLY A 11 -2.70 -2.01 25.67
N PHE A 12 -3.19 -1.71 24.46
CA PHE A 12 -2.43 -1.96 23.24
C PHE A 12 -1.32 -0.89 23.12
N GLU A 13 -0.07 -1.32 23.19
CA GLU A 13 1.08 -0.44 22.95
C GLU A 13 1.32 -0.38 21.43
N PHE A 14 1.34 0.85 20.89
CA PHE A 14 1.74 1.09 19.50
C PHE A 14 3.23 1.42 19.46
N PHE A 15 3.90 0.98 18.42
CA PHE A 15 5.33 1.18 18.20
C PHE A 15 5.52 1.96 16.89
N ASP A 16 6.54 2.83 16.84
CA ASP A 16 6.93 3.52 15.61
C ASP A 16 7.63 2.58 14.61
N ALA A 17 8.02 3.13 13.46
CA ALA A 17 8.73 2.37 12.42
C ALA A 17 10.08 1.79 12.91
N GLU A 18 10.64 2.32 13.98
CA GLU A 18 11.91 1.90 14.59
C GLU A 18 11.71 0.89 15.74
N GLY A 19 10.45 0.62 16.12
CA GLY A 19 10.10 -0.32 17.18
C GLY A 19 10.07 0.31 18.57
N SER A 20 10.08 1.64 18.69
CA SER A 20 9.92 2.36 19.97
C SER A 20 8.44 2.53 20.31
N ALA A 21 8.10 2.39 21.60
CA ALA A 21 6.71 2.55 22.05
C ALA A 21 6.20 3.97 21.76
N MET A 22 5.10 4.05 21.03
CA MET A 22 4.42 5.31 20.73
C MET A 22 3.60 5.74 21.93
N THR A 23 4.03 6.80 22.59
CA THR A 23 3.35 7.35 23.78
C THR A 23 2.21 8.31 23.44
N ASP A 24 2.16 8.84 22.20
CA ASP A 24 1.09 9.71 21.72
C ASP A 24 0.08 8.91 20.87
N PRO A 25 -1.20 8.85 21.30
CA PRO A 25 -2.26 8.19 20.53
C PRO A 25 -2.49 8.77 19.12
N ASN A 26 -1.96 9.96 18.82
CA ASN A 26 -2.12 10.57 17.50
C ASN A 26 -0.92 10.29 16.58
N SER A 27 0.17 9.71 17.07
CA SER A 27 1.37 9.47 16.27
C SER A 27 1.12 8.43 15.16
N TYR A 28 0.23 7.42 15.37
CA TYR A 28 -0.15 6.49 14.31
C TYR A 28 -0.97 7.16 13.19
N LEU A 29 -1.63 8.30 13.44
CA LEU A 29 -2.36 9.06 12.41
C LEU A 29 -1.40 9.70 11.38
N ALA A 30 -0.12 9.83 11.72
CA ALA A 30 0.92 10.30 10.82
C ALA A 30 1.65 9.15 10.11
N ALA A 31 1.42 7.88 10.53
CA ALA A 31 2.04 6.72 9.94
C ALA A 31 1.51 6.49 8.51
N THR A 32 2.41 6.19 7.58
CA THR A 32 2.04 5.80 6.23
C THR A 32 1.48 4.37 6.22
N PRO A 33 0.77 3.94 5.16
CA PRO A 33 0.38 2.54 5.02
C PRO A 33 1.57 1.57 5.10
N LEU A 34 2.73 1.94 4.58
CA LEU A 34 3.95 1.14 4.67
C LEU A 34 4.42 1.00 6.12
N ASP A 35 4.38 2.09 6.91
CA ASP A 35 4.73 2.04 8.33
C ASP A 35 3.81 1.10 9.12
N MET A 36 2.50 1.16 8.84
CA MET A 36 1.49 0.31 9.49
C MET A 36 1.77 -1.19 9.24
N VAL A 37 2.03 -1.59 8.00
CA VAL A 37 2.31 -3.00 7.68
C VAL A 37 3.67 -3.45 8.20
N ARG A 38 4.68 -2.58 8.25
CA ARG A 38 5.98 -2.87 8.88
C ARG A 38 5.83 -3.09 10.38
N GLN A 39 5.05 -2.25 11.06
CA GLN A 39 4.71 -2.43 12.47
C GLN A 39 4.03 -3.78 12.70
N PHE A 40 2.98 -4.08 11.94
CA PHE A 40 2.29 -5.37 12.00
C PHE A 40 3.26 -6.55 11.83
N SER A 41 4.12 -6.48 10.80
CA SER A 41 5.06 -7.56 10.50
C SER A 41 6.08 -7.78 11.60
N ARG A 42 6.55 -6.71 12.29
CA ARG A 42 7.46 -6.85 13.45
C ARG A 42 6.76 -7.52 14.63
N ILE A 43 5.51 -7.12 14.92
CA ILE A 43 4.73 -7.69 16.04
C ILE A 43 4.37 -9.15 15.77
N MET A 44 4.01 -9.48 14.54
CA MET A 44 3.57 -10.83 14.14
C MET A 44 4.72 -11.75 13.68
N ASP A 45 5.97 -11.28 13.78
CA ASP A 45 7.17 -12.01 13.33
C ASP A 45 7.04 -12.54 11.88
N THR A 46 6.48 -11.69 10.99
CA THR A 46 6.34 -12.03 9.58
C THR A 46 7.54 -11.49 8.77
N PRO A 47 7.88 -12.13 7.62
CA PRO A 47 9.07 -11.74 6.85
C PRO A 47 9.05 -10.29 6.38
N LEU A 48 10.15 -9.57 6.66
CA LEU A 48 10.45 -8.21 6.17
C LEU A 48 11.84 -8.18 5.52
N ASP A 49 12.03 -7.23 4.62
CA ASP A 49 13.32 -6.85 4.02
C ASP A 49 14.10 -8.07 3.48
N ARG A 50 13.37 -9.00 2.83
CA ARG A 50 13.95 -10.20 2.22
C ARG A 50 14.40 -9.91 0.80
N GLU A 51 15.49 -10.56 0.38
CA GLU A 51 15.87 -10.57 -1.02
C GLU A 51 14.72 -11.09 -1.89
N TYR A 52 14.34 -10.32 -2.92
CA TYR A 52 13.31 -10.75 -3.86
C TYR A 52 13.80 -11.91 -4.72
N ARG A 53 13.03 -12.98 -4.72
CA ARG A 53 13.26 -14.13 -5.60
C ARG A 53 11.93 -14.53 -6.21
N GLN A 54 11.82 -14.35 -7.51
CA GLN A 54 10.63 -14.74 -8.26
C GLN A 54 10.31 -16.22 -8.02
N ASN A 55 9.03 -16.53 -7.80
CA ASN A 55 8.53 -17.87 -7.50
C ASN A 55 9.10 -18.51 -6.21
N SER A 56 9.70 -17.74 -5.31
CA SER A 56 10.01 -18.24 -3.97
C SER A 56 8.74 -18.60 -3.17
N ALA A 57 8.88 -19.33 -2.08
CA ALA A 57 7.72 -19.67 -1.24
C ALA A 57 7.02 -18.42 -0.67
N ILE A 58 7.81 -17.40 -0.31
CA ILE A 58 7.30 -16.11 0.21
C ILE A 58 6.58 -15.35 -0.90
N ASP A 59 7.19 -15.26 -2.10
CA ASP A 59 6.58 -14.60 -3.26
C ASP A 59 5.23 -15.24 -3.60
N ARG A 60 5.16 -16.57 -3.71
CA ARG A 60 3.91 -17.28 -3.95
C ARG A 60 2.87 -17.07 -2.84
N LEU A 61 3.31 -16.97 -1.57
CA LEU A 61 2.40 -16.65 -0.46
C LEU A 61 1.79 -15.26 -0.64
N ARG A 62 2.61 -14.24 -0.93
CA ARG A 62 2.13 -12.86 -1.12
C ARG A 62 1.19 -12.74 -2.32
N LEU A 63 1.49 -13.43 -3.42
CA LEU A 63 0.60 -13.47 -4.59
C LEU A 63 -0.75 -14.14 -4.28
N ARG A 64 -0.77 -15.20 -3.47
CA ARG A 64 -2.04 -15.82 -3.05
C ARG A 64 -2.87 -14.89 -2.18
N LEU A 65 -2.26 -14.20 -1.20
CA LEU A 65 -2.98 -13.22 -0.37
C LEU A 65 -3.60 -12.11 -1.23
N LEU A 66 -2.85 -11.56 -2.20
CA LEU A 66 -3.41 -10.57 -3.13
C LEU A 66 -4.62 -11.12 -3.92
N GLN A 67 -4.56 -12.40 -4.33
CA GLN A 67 -5.67 -13.00 -5.06
C GLN A 67 -6.88 -13.24 -4.14
N GLU A 68 -6.66 -13.69 -2.90
CA GLU A 68 -7.71 -13.89 -1.89
C GLU A 68 -8.46 -12.58 -1.63
N GLU A 69 -7.76 -11.49 -1.32
CA GLU A 69 -8.39 -10.18 -1.08
C GLU A 69 -9.08 -9.61 -2.34
N PHE A 70 -8.50 -9.84 -3.53
CA PHE A 70 -9.16 -9.43 -4.78
C PHE A 70 -10.46 -10.20 -5.03
N ASP A 71 -10.48 -11.50 -4.74
CA ASP A 71 -11.69 -12.32 -4.87
C ASP A 71 -12.75 -11.89 -3.86
N GLU A 72 -12.37 -11.47 -2.63
CA GLU A 72 -13.27 -10.91 -1.62
C GLU A 72 -13.85 -9.55 -2.06
N VAL A 73 -13.05 -8.67 -2.67
CA VAL A 73 -13.55 -7.44 -3.31
C VAL A 73 -14.62 -7.75 -4.35
N CYS A 74 -14.42 -8.78 -5.18
CA CYS A 74 -15.40 -9.18 -6.21
C CYS A 74 -16.67 -9.81 -5.63
N ALA A 75 -16.59 -10.37 -4.43
CA ALA A 75 -17.70 -11.04 -3.74
C ALA A 75 -18.44 -10.12 -2.75
N ALA A 76 -18.00 -8.88 -2.57
CA ALA A 76 -18.58 -7.94 -1.60
C ALA A 76 -20.07 -7.72 -1.86
N GLU A 77 -20.89 -7.81 -0.80
CA GLU A 77 -22.36 -7.77 -0.89
C GLU A 77 -22.94 -6.36 -0.67
N ASP A 78 -22.19 -5.48 0.01
CA ASP A 78 -22.60 -4.10 0.29
C ASP A 78 -21.41 -3.15 0.33
N ASP A 79 -21.67 -1.85 0.44
CA ASP A 79 -20.66 -0.78 0.40
C ASP A 79 -19.69 -0.85 1.60
N GLU A 80 -20.14 -1.23 2.79
CA GLU A 80 -19.30 -1.37 3.98
C GLU A 80 -18.33 -2.54 3.82
N ASN A 81 -18.82 -3.69 3.37
CA ASN A 81 -18.01 -4.85 3.07
C ASN A 81 -17.03 -4.54 1.92
N LEU A 82 -17.49 -3.94 0.82
CA LEU A 82 -16.62 -3.55 -0.28
C LEU A 82 -15.48 -2.62 0.18
N LEU A 83 -15.78 -1.63 1.04
CA LEU A 83 -14.74 -0.73 1.55
C LEU A 83 -13.74 -1.47 2.43
N LYS A 84 -14.20 -2.41 3.26
CA LYS A 84 -13.33 -3.28 4.05
C LYS A 84 -12.39 -4.08 3.15
N GLU A 85 -12.91 -4.79 2.13
CA GLU A 85 -12.10 -5.64 1.26
C GLU A 85 -11.11 -4.83 0.40
N LEU A 86 -11.48 -3.63 -0.02
CA LEU A 86 -10.54 -2.70 -0.67
C LEU A 86 -9.41 -2.26 0.27
N ALA A 87 -9.68 -2.07 1.56
CA ALA A 87 -8.65 -1.74 2.54
C ALA A 87 -7.72 -2.94 2.79
N ASP A 88 -8.25 -4.16 2.87
CA ASP A 88 -7.47 -5.38 3.05
C ASP A 88 -6.60 -5.66 1.82
N LEU A 89 -7.12 -5.51 0.60
CA LEU A 89 -6.33 -5.60 -0.63
C LEU A 89 -5.19 -4.57 -0.67
N ALA A 90 -5.46 -3.33 -0.25
CA ALA A 90 -4.40 -2.32 -0.13
C ALA A 90 -3.37 -2.73 0.92
N TYR A 91 -3.81 -3.24 2.07
CA TYR A 91 -2.95 -3.68 3.17
C TYR A 91 -2.00 -4.81 2.73
N VAL A 92 -2.50 -5.86 2.09
CA VAL A 92 -1.66 -6.97 1.61
C VAL A 92 -0.74 -6.54 0.47
N THR A 93 -1.13 -5.53 -0.32
CA THR A 93 -0.25 -4.92 -1.34
C THR A 93 0.96 -4.25 -0.69
N PHE A 94 0.76 -3.44 0.34
CA PHE A 94 1.85 -2.84 1.11
C PHE A 94 2.69 -3.89 1.84
N LEU A 95 2.05 -4.92 2.39
CA LEU A 95 2.73 -6.02 3.04
C LEU A 95 3.64 -6.79 2.07
N TYR A 96 3.23 -6.97 0.82
CA TYR A 96 4.06 -7.55 -0.21
C TYR A 96 5.33 -6.72 -0.44
N ALA A 97 5.18 -5.42 -0.64
CA ALA A 97 6.32 -4.51 -0.83
C ALA A 97 7.25 -4.52 0.39
N ALA A 98 6.71 -4.40 1.61
CA ALA A 98 7.47 -4.43 2.85
C ALA A 98 8.25 -5.73 3.05
N THR A 99 7.70 -6.86 2.59
CA THR A 99 8.37 -8.17 2.66
C THR A 99 9.71 -8.16 1.93
N PHE A 100 9.83 -7.39 0.85
CA PHE A 100 11.03 -7.28 0.03
C PHE A 100 11.78 -5.95 0.21
N GLY A 101 11.44 -5.16 1.22
CA GLY A 101 12.14 -3.93 1.56
C GLY A 101 11.84 -2.76 0.62
N TRP A 102 10.83 -2.88 -0.26
CA TRP A 102 10.51 -1.83 -1.24
C TRP A 102 9.72 -0.68 -0.63
N ASP A 103 10.07 0.56 -1.02
CA ASP A 103 9.35 1.77 -0.62
C ASP A 103 8.13 2.00 -1.53
N LEU A 104 7.01 1.35 -1.18
CA LEU A 104 5.77 1.49 -1.94
C LEU A 104 5.13 2.88 -1.78
N ASP A 105 5.32 3.58 -0.66
CA ASP A 105 4.82 4.94 -0.49
C ASP A 105 5.48 5.89 -1.50
N GLU A 106 6.80 5.81 -1.67
CA GLU A 106 7.52 6.60 -2.67
C GLU A 106 7.17 6.14 -4.09
N ALA A 107 7.05 4.83 -4.33
CA ALA A 107 6.62 4.31 -5.63
C ALA A 107 5.25 4.87 -6.04
N ILE A 108 4.28 4.92 -5.13
CA ILE A 108 2.95 5.50 -5.38
C ILE A 108 3.06 7.00 -5.69
N ARG A 109 3.89 7.77 -4.97
CA ARG A 109 4.12 9.20 -5.27
C ARG A 109 4.66 9.40 -6.68
N ARG A 110 5.64 8.60 -7.12
CA ARG A 110 6.20 8.66 -8.48
C ARG A 110 5.20 8.22 -9.55
N VAL A 111 4.42 7.17 -9.28
CA VAL A 111 3.32 6.74 -10.16
C VAL A 111 2.25 7.82 -10.26
N HIS A 112 1.91 8.50 -9.16
CA HIS A 112 0.99 9.63 -9.18
C HIS A 112 1.51 10.78 -10.06
N ALA A 113 2.76 11.19 -9.86
CA ALA A 113 3.40 12.23 -10.70
C ALA A 113 3.39 11.84 -12.19
N SER A 114 3.71 10.56 -12.50
CA SER A 114 3.60 10.01 -13.85
C SER A 114 2.17 10.10 -14.39
N ASN A 115 1.17 9.76 -13.58
CA ASN A 115 -0.24 9.86 -13.98
C ASN A 115 -0.66 11.30 -14.26
N MET A 116 -0.20 12.27 -13.46
CA MET A 116 -0.43 13.69 -13.69
C MET A 116 0.23 14.21 -14.98
N SER A 117 1.34 13.61 -15.40
CA SER A 117 2.00 13.95 -16.66
C SER A 117 1.25 13.49 -17.92
N LYS A 118 0.14 12.75 -17.78
CA LYS A 118 -0.72 12.33 -18.89
C LYS A 118 -1.57 13.48 -19.46
N LEU A 119 -1.63 14.64 -18.78
CA LEU A 119 -2.38 15.78 -19.24
C LEU A 119 -1.85 16.29 -20.60
N GLY A 120 -2.76 16.73 -21.46
CA GLY A 120 -2.44 17.36 -22.74
C GLY A 120 -1.76 18.72 -22.55
N PRO A 121 -1.28 19.36 -23.65
CA PRO A 121 -0.63 20.67 -23.60
C PRO A 121 -1.51 21.78 -23.04
N ASP A 122 -2.82 21.63 -23.14
CA ASP A 122 -3.86 22.53 -22.60
C ASP A 122 -4.22 22.25 -21.14
N GLY A 123 -3.50 21.34 -20.48
CA GLY A 123 -3.76 20.91 -19.10
C GLY A 123 -5.00 20.02 -18.94
N LYS A 124 -5.58 19.53 -20.05
CA LYS A 124 -6.78 18.68 -20.01
C LYS A 124 -6.45 17.21 -20.29
N PRO A 125 -7.19 16.27 -19.69
CA PRO A 125 -7.04 14.86 -19.99
C PRO A 125 -7.63 14.54 -21.38
N VAL A 126 -7.00 13.59 -22.05
CA VAL A 126 -7.53 12.96 -23.28
C VAL A 126 -8.02 11.57 -22.91
N TYR A 127 -9.26 11.25 -23.27
CA TYR A 127 -9.88 9.97 -22.95
C TYR A 127 -9.98 9.07 -24.18
N ARG A 128 -9.89 7.77 -23.95
CA ARG A 128 -10.33 6.73 -24.87
C ARG A 128 -11.85 6.53 -24.73
N ASP A 129 -12.51 5.90 -25.70
CA ASP A 129 -13.97 5.72 -25.72
C ASP A 129 -14.51 4.97 -24.48
N ASP A 130 -13.69 4.13 -23.82
CA ASP A 130 -14.03 3.40 -22.59
C ASP A 130 -13.76 4.24 -21.31
N GLY A 131 -13.44 5.53 -21.44
CA GLY A 131 -13.16 6.43 -20.32
C GLY A 131 -11.72 6.39 -19.80
N LYS A 132 -10.83 5.56 -20.37
CA LYS A 132 -9.42 5.48 -19.93
C LYS A 132 -8.65 6.73 -20.37
N VAL A 133 -7.95 7.37 -19.42
CA VAL A 133 -7.03 8.49 -19.70
C VAL A 133 -5.87 8.01 -20.56
N LEU A 134 -5.66 8.67 -21.71
CA LEU A 134 -4.56 8.39 -22.62
C LEU A 134 -3.28 9.11 -22.20
N LYS A 135 -2.14 8.59 -22.64
CA LYS A 135 -0.83 9.25 -22.48
C LYS A 135 -0.71 10.40 -23.48
N GLY A 136 -0.62 11.62 -22.95
CA GLY A 136 -0.35 12.82 -23.75
C GLY A 136 1.12 12.94 -24.17
N LYS A 137 1.46 13.99 -24.92
CA LYS A 137 2.83 14.25 -25.38
C LYS A 137 3.83 14.49 -24.24
N ASN A 138 3.34 14.94 -23.09
CA ASN A 138 4.16 15.25 -21.91
C ASN A 138 4.28 14.06 -20.94
N TYR A 139 3.75 12.89 -21.30
CA TYR A 139 3.81 11.72 -20.44
C TYR A 139 5.24 11.31 -20.11
N GLN A 140 5.49 11.15 -18.82
CA GLN A 140 6.75 10.64 -18.28
C GLN A 140 6.45 9.35 -17.49
N ALA A 141 7.12 8.27 -17.86
CA ALA A 141 7.03 7.03 -17.07
C ALA A 141 7.69 7.22 -15.70
N PRO A 142 7.16 6.57 -14.62
CA PRO A 142 7.83 6.62 -13.33
C PRO A 142 9.13 5.82 -13.41
N ASP A 143 10.21 6.37 -12.84
CA ASP A 143 11.44 5.63 -12.58
C ASP A 143 11.37 5.10 -11.14
N LEU A 144 11.45 3.80 -10.96
CA LEU A 144 11.38 3.09 -9.68
C LEU A 144 12.64 2.24 -9.44
N SER A 145 13.66 2.38 -10.29
CA SER A 145 14.83 1.51 -10.28
C SER A 145 15.63 1.55 -8.97
N ASP A 146 15.65 2.70 -8.30
CA ASP A 146 16.32 2.91 -7.02
C ASP A 146 15.50 2.45 -5.80
N LEU A 147 14.23 2.08 -6.00
CA LEU A 147 13.33 1.61 -4.93
C LEU A 147 13.32 0.08 -4.79
N VAL A 148 13.92 -0.63 -5.72
CA VAL A 148 14.10 -2.07 -5.67
C VAL A 148 15.58 -2.35 -5.40
N CYS A 149 15.88 -2.91 -4.23
CA CYS A 149 17.25 -3.31 -3.90
C CYS A 149 17.65 -4.53 -4.74
N ASP A 150 18.88 -4.49 -5.26
CA ASP A 150 19.55 -5.64 -5.87
C ASP A 150 19.89 -6.69 -4.82
#